data_a8a32c87d83cfbc864a8fe2f7a2a5b33
#
_entry.id   a8a32c87d83cfbc864a8fe2f7a2a5b33
#
_cell.length_a   1.000
_cell.length_b   1.000
_cell.length_c   1.000
_cell.angle_alpha   90.00
_cell.angle_beta   90.00
_cell.angle_gamma   90.00
#
_symmetry.space_group_name_H-M   'P 1'
#
loop_
_entity.id
_entity.type
_entity.pdbx_description
1 polymer ?
#
loop_
_entity_poly.entity_id
_entity_poly.type
_entity_poly.pdbx_seq_one_letter_code
_entity_poly.pdbx_strand_id
1 'polypeptide(L)'
;YTGSHGYVELVLDWNSMLVGDQREKFSIFSAGRLNYGAFYGGYNARMYHHAGSETVRGVVDNILIYPFAGADFTHYLPQFSALYFQVGWLQTFQNDRAYVGRYVTPGGIQLEARVERWGFGIYNSLYLGGNLMPYYESTVAGQPAYGQGLYTGEPFYRTDKGIYDRLEIYWTHKFLSDIALTVSAVQHYDGDGWGWQQKLELQIYLSDRMFRNFRKPSEE
;
A
#
# COMPACT_ATOMS: atom_id res chain seq x y z
N TYR A 1 14.48 -2.04 13.97
CA TYR A 1 15.33 -3.23 14.18
C TYR A 1 15.29 -4.13 12.95
N THR A 2 16.47 -4.54 12.48
CA THR A 2 16.62 -5.52 11.40
C THR A 2 17.54 -6.63 11.88
N GLY A 3 17.11 -7.88 11.73
CA GLY A 3 17.84 -9.09 12.08
C GLY A 3 17.92 -10.08 10.92
N SER A 4 18.64 -11.19 11.09
CA SER A 4 18.83 -12.20 10.06
C SER A 4 17.54 -12.90 9.61
N HIS A 5 16.53 -12.92 10.48
CA HIS A 5 15.26 -13.63 10.25
C HIS A 5 14.07 -12.70 10.09
N GLY A 6 14.24 -11.38 10.21
CA GLY A 6 13.14 -10.46 10.08
C GLY A 6 13.46 -9.04 10.50
N TYR A 7 12.44 -8.21 10.46
CA TYR A 7 12.54 -6.79 10.84
C TYR A 7 11.29 -6.33 11.58
N VAL A 8 11.46 -5.24 12.31
CA VAL A 8 10.37 -4.39 12.84
C VAL A 8 10.77 -2.94 12.63
N GLU A 9 9.85 -2.14 12.11
CA GLU A 9 10.03 -0.71 11.93
C GLU A 9 8.88 0.08 12.54
N LEU A 10 9.17 1.31 12.92
CA LEU A 10 8.21 2.29 13.41
C LEU A 10 8.57 3.65 12.79
N VAL A 11 7.57 4.28 12.18
CA VAL A 11 7.70 5.59 11.55
C VAL A 11 6.65 6.52 12.12
N LEU A 12 7.05 7.72 12.48
CA LEU A 12 6.16 8.85 12.79
C LEU A 12 6.33 9.88 11.68
N ASP A 13 5.26 10.20 10.99
CA ASP A 13 5.22 11.19 9.92
C ASP A 13 4.27 12.33 10.30
N TRP A 14 4.81 13.53 10.37
CA TRP A 14 4.09 14.74 10.74
C TRP A 14 3.68 15.50 9.49
N ASN A 15 2.41 15.35 9.07
CA ASN A 15 1.94 15.81 7.77
C ASN A 15 1.52 17.29 7.75
N SER A 16 1.12 17.85 8.86
CA SER A 16 0.86 19.29 8.99
C SER A 16 0.81 19.73 10.45
N MET A 17 1.23 20.96 10.71
CA MET A 17 1.13 21.58 12.03
C MET A 17 -0.16 22.40 12.14
N LEU A 18 -0.63 22.59 13.37
CA LEU A 18 -1.74 23.49 13.67
C LEU A 18 -1.25 24.93 13.43
N VAL A 19 -1.72 25.56 12.35
CA VAL A 19 -1.46 26.98 12.07
C VAL A 19 -2.77 27.62 11.64
N GLY A 20 -3.28 28.55 12.44
CA GLY A 20 -4.59 29.15 12.20
C GLY A 20 -5.70 28.10 12.24
N ASP A 21 -6.46 27.99 11.15
CA ASP A 21 -7.58 27.05 11.03
C ASP A 21 -7.19 25.70 10.36
N GLN A 22 -5.89 25.45 10.18
CA GLN A 22 -5.43 24.17 9.64
C GLN A 22 -5.44 23.09 10.73
N ARG A 23 -5.94 21.91 10.38
CA ARG A 23 -5.95 20.75 11.28
C ARG A 23 -4.58 20.12 11.31
N GLU A 24 -4.09 19.82 12.51
CA GLU A 24 -2.90 18.99 12.68
C GLU A 24 -3.14 17.57 12.16
N LYS A 25 -2.18 17.05 11.43
CA LYS A 25 -2.25 15.72 10.82
C LYS A 25 -0.94 15.00 11.05
N PHE A 26 -1.03 13.78 11.53
CA PHE A 26 0.14 12.89 11.61
C PHE A 26 -0.24 11.44 11.32
N SER A 27 0.76 10.67 10.91
CA SER A 27 0.64 9.23 10.73
C SER A 27 1.65 8.50 11.59
N ILE A 28 1.23 7.41 12.20
CA ILE A 28 2.11 6.42 12.81
C ILE A 28 2.00 5.17 11.97
N PHE A 29 3.14 4.64 11.54
CA PHE A 29 3.23 3.41 10.80
C PHE A 29 4.16 2.44 11.52
N SER A 30 3.76 1.19 11.64
CA SER A 30 4.59 0.10 12.14
C SER A 30 4.45 -1.11 11.23
N ALA A 31 5.55 -1.75 10.90
CA ALA A 31 5.58 -2.98 10.14
C ALA A 31 6.59 -3.95 10.74
N GLY A 32 6.30 -5.23 10.58
CA GLY A 32 7.21 -6.28 10.98
C GLY A 32 7.00 -7.54 10.18
N ARG A 33 8.09 -8.27 9.95
CA ARG A 33 8.07 -9.57 9.28
C ARG A 33 9.11 -10.50 9.89
N LEU A 34 8.72 -11.76 10.05
CA LEU A 34 9.60 -12.88 10.42
C LEU A 34 9.57 -13.91 9.30
N ASN A 35 10.73 -14.50 8.99
CA ASN A 35 10.89 -15.51 7.96
C ASN A 35 11.42 -16.80 8.58
N TYR A 36 10.85 -17.93 8.17
CA TYR A 36 11.27 -19.27 8.56
C TYR A 36 11.20 -20.21 7.36
N GLY A 37 12.34 -20.48 6.74
CA GLY A 37 12.41 -21.22 5.48
C GLY A 37 11.64 -20.53 4.36
N ALA A 38 10.74 -21.27 3.72
CA ALA A 38 9.83 -20.70 2.71
C ALA A 38 8.67 -19.90 3.31
N PHE A 39 8.37 -20.05 4.59
CA PHE A 39 7.23 -19.42 5.24
C PHE A 39 7.61 -18.08 5.87
N TYR A 40 6.67 -17.19 5.91
CA TYR A 40 6.81 -15.93 6.62
C TYR A 40 5.47 -15.48 7.22
N GLY A 41 5.56 -14.65 8.23
CA GLY A 41 4.42 -13.98 8.83
C GLY A 41 4.80 -12.58 9.27
N GLY A 42 3.84 -11.71 9.34
CA GLY A 42 4.10 -10.33 9.69
C GLY A 42 2.84 -9.50 9.90
N TYR A 43 3.06 -8.22 10.02
CA TYR A 43 1.99 -7.25 10.15
C TYR A 43 2.38 -5.89 9.55
N ASN A 44 1.36 -5.14 9.13
CA ASN A 44 1.41 -3.70 8.93
C ASN A 44 0.33 -3.06 9.80
N ALA A 45 0.67 -2.00 10.49
CA ALA A 45 -0.27 -1.20 11.26
C ALA A 45 -0.06 0.27 10.93
N ARG A 46 -1.13 0.99 10.65
CA ARG A 46 -1.10 2.41 10.34
C ARG A 46 -2.20 3.12 11.11
N MET A 47 -1.85 4.23 11.73
CA MET A 47 -2.79 5.18 12.29
C MET A 47 -2.62 6.51 11.56
N TYR A 48 -3.70 7.03 11.02
CA TYR A 48 -3.77 8.38 10.48
C TYR A 48 -4.71 9.20 11.34
N HIS A 49 -4.20 10.29 11.87
CA HIS A 49 -4.90 11.13 12.83
C HIS A 49 -5.06 12.55 12.30
N HIS A 50 -6.29 13.05 12.38
CA HIS A 50 -6.62 14.45 12.18
C HIS A 50 -7.11 15.05 13.49
N ALA A 51 -6.39 16.00 14.03
CA ALA A 51 -6.84 16.79 15.17
C ALA A 51 -7.99 17.73 14.78
N GLY A 52 -8.68 18.28 15.77
CA GLY A 52 -9.61 19.38 15.56
C GLY A 52 -8.93 20.68 15.16
N SER A 53 -9.70 21.64 14.66
CA SER A 53 -9.29 23.03 14.47
C SER A 53 -10.21 23.96 15.29
N GLU A 54 -9.98 25.26 15.22
CA GLU A 54 -10.86 26.22 15.89
C GLU A 54 -12.31 26.15 15.37
N THR A 55 -12.48 25.93 14.07
CA THR A 55 -13.79 25.84 13.41
C THR A 55 -14.33 24.44 13.37
N VAL A 56 -13.48 23.42 13.27
CA VAL A 56 -13.84 22.00 13.25
C VAL A 56 -13.27 21.29 14.46
N ARG A 57 -14.06 21.16 15.51
CA ARG A 57 -13.64 20.59 16.79
C ARG A 57 -13.52 19.07 16.82
N GLY A 58 -13.89 18.39 15.75
CA GLY A 58 -13.87 16.93 15.66
C GLY A 58 -12.48 16.38 15.40
N VAL A 59 -12.18 15.26 16.05
CA VAL A 59 -10.99 14.46 15.81
C VAL A 59 -11.40 13.26 14.94
N VAL A 60 -10.59 12.95 13.95
CA VAL A 60 -10.77 11.75 13.11
C VAL A 60 -9.63 10.79 13.33
N ASP A 61 -9.98 9.59 13.72
CA ASP A 61 -9.08 8.45 13.84
C ASP A 61 -9.31 7.51 12.66
N ASN A 62 -8.25 7.12 11.97
CA ASN A 62 -8.26 6.08 10.94
C ASN A 62 -7.10 5.14 11.22
N ILE A 63 -7.41 3.95 11.72
CA ILE A 63 -6.44 2.92 12.06
C ILE A 63 -6.65 1.74 11.12
N LEU A 64 -5.59 1.26 10.51
CA LEU A 64 -5.57 0.03 9.72
C LEU A 64 -4.57 -0.95 10.34
N ILE A 65 -4.99 -2.20 10.50
CA ILE A 65 -4.14 -3.31 10.94
C ILE A 65 -4.25 -4.42 9.89
N TYR A 66 -3.10 -4.94 9.48
CA TYR A 66 -2.98 -6.00 8.48
C TYR A 66 -1.98 -7.07 8.94
N PRO A 67 -2.38 -8.05 9.77
CA PRO A 67 -1.61 -9.27 9.97
C PRO A 67 -1.69 -10.17 8.73
N PHE A 68 -0.58 -10.81 8.39
CA PHE A 68 -0.49 -11.70 7.23
C PHE A 68 0.45 -12.87 7.47
N ALA A 69 0.26 -13.93 6.69
CA ALA A 69 1.17 -15.05 6.57
C ALA A 69 1.28 -15.47 5.11
N GLY A 70 2.41 -16.05 4.73
CA GLY A 70 2.63 -16.45 3.34
C GLY A 70 3.76 -17.46 3.20
N ALA A 71 3.98 -17.85 1.95
CA ALA A 71 5.08 -18.69 1.53
C ALA A 71 5.75 -18.09 0.30
N ASP A 72 7.08 -18.05 0.31
CA ASP A 72 7.93 -17.58 -0.78
C ASP A 72 8.88 -18.70 -1.20
N PHE A 73 8.68 -19.19 -2.40
CA PHE A 73 9.46 -20.30 -2.97
C PHE A 73 10.56 -19.81 -3.91
N THR A 74 10.77 -18.51 -4.07
CA THR A 74 11.75 -17.93 -5.00
C THR A 74 13.16 -18.49 -4.75
N HIS A 75 13.56 -18.61 -3.49
CA HIS A 75 14.85 -19.18 -3.13
C HIS A 75 15.00 -20.68 -3.45
N TYR A 76 13.92 -21.44 -3.41
CA TYR A 76 13.91 -22.90 -3.64
C TYR A 76 13.76 -23.26 -5.11
N LEU A 77 13.22 -22.35 -5.91
CA LEU A 77 12.95 -22.53 -7.33
C LEU A 77 13.63 -21.41 -8.14
N PRO A 78 14.95 -21.48 -8.37
CA PRO A 78 15.76 -20.39 -8.92
C PRO A 78 15.41 -20.01 -10.37
N GLN A 79 14.58 -20.81 -11.04
CA GLN A 79 14.02 -20.45 -12.35
C GLN A 79 12.97 -19.34 -12.29
N PHE A 80 12.45 -19.02 -11.09
CA PHE A 80 11.54 -17.91 -10.87
C PHE A 80 12.26 -16.75 -10.19
N SER A 81 12.03 -15.54 -10.65
CA SER A 81 12.49 -14.31 -9.99
C SER A 81 11.54 -13.83 -8.89
N ALA A 82 10.29 -14.30 -8.91
CA ALA A 82 9.34 -14.21 -7.80
C ALA A 82 8.36 -15.38 -7.87
N LEU A 83 8.10 -16.00 -6.72
CA LEU A 83 7.06 -17.03 -6.56
C LEU A 83 6.57 -17.03 -5.12
N TYR A 84 5.54 -16.24 -4.83
CA TYR A 84 4.96 -16.19 -3.49
C TYR A 84 3.45 -16.12 -3.49
N PHE A 85 2.90 -16.54 -2.36
CA PHE A 85 1.50 -16.41 -1.99
C PHE A 85 1.39 -15.90 -0.56
N GLN A 86 0.43 -15.01 -0.31
CA GLN A 86 0.17 -14.41 0.98
C GLN A 86 -1.33 -14.34 1.25
N VAL A 87 -1.73 -14.58 2.48
CA VAL A 87 -3.06 -14.32 3.01
C VAL A 87 -2.95 -13.42 4.22
N GLY A 88 -3.82 -12.44 4.32
CA GLY A 88 -3.89 -11.56 5.46
C GLY A 88 -5.32 -11.11 5.77
N TRP A 89 -5.48 -10.46 6.91
CA TRP A 89 -6.73 -9.87 7.35
C TRP A 89 -6.57 -8.38 7.49
N LEU A 90 -7.28 -7.60 6.69
CA LEU A 90 -7.36 -6.15 6.82
C LEU A 90 -8.47 -5.80 7.80
N GLN A 91 -8.14 -5.01 8.82
CA GLN A 91 -9.08 -4.50 9.81
C GLN A 91 -8.89 -3.01 9.97
N THR A 92 -9.96 -2.24 9.79
CA THR A 92 -9.93 -0.81 10.08
C THR A 92 -10.74 -0.47 11.32
N PHE A 93 -10.35 0.62 11.98
CA PHE A 93 -11.07 1.25 13.08
C PHE A 93 -11.16 2.74 12.75
N GLN A 94 -12.33 3.20 12.40
CA GLN A 94 -12.54 4.57 11.98
C GLN A 94 -13.57 5.25 12.87
N ASN A 95 -13.26 6.45 13.34
CA ASN A 95 -14.16 7.26 14.14
C ASN A 95 -13.98 8.74 13.79
N ASP A 96 -15.02 9.35 13.33
CA ASP A 96 -15.16 10.80 13.33
C ASP A 96 -15.88 11.21 14.61
N ARG A 97 -15.13 11.71 15.58
CA ARG A 97 -15.65 12.01 16.92
C ARG A 97 -16.63 13.17 16.93
N ALA A 98 -16.59 14.06 15.93
CA ALA A 98 -17.51 15.18 15.85
C ALA A 98 -18.90 14.76 15.36
N TYR A 99 -18.96 13.83 14.41
CA TYR A 99 -20.17 13.56 13.65
C TYR A 99 -20.73 12.16 13.88
N VAL A 100 -19.87 11.19 14.19
CA VAL A 100 -20.28 9.79 14.37
C VAL A 100 -20.17 9.34 15.82
N GLY A 101 -19.09 9.69 16.51
CA GLY A 101 -18.90 9.46 17.95
C GLY A 101 -18.69 7.98 18.33
N ARG A 102 -18.54 7.08 17.36
CA ARG A 102 -18.29 5.65 17.57
C ARG A 102 -17.35 5.09 16.52
N TYR A 103 -16.64 4.03 16.88
CA TYR A 103 -15.82 3.31 15.90
C TYR A 103 -16.68 2.47 14.97
N VAL A 104 -16.37 2.55 13.68
CA VAL A 104 -16.81 1.64 12.64
C VAL A 104 -15.61 0.76 12.29
N THR A 105 -15.83 -0.56 12.23
CA THR A 105 -14.74 -1.53 12.19
C THR A 105 -14.89 -2.52 11.04
N PRO A 106 -14.92 -2.05 9.76
CA PRO A 106 -14.95 -2.95 8.63
C PRO A 106 -13.63 -3.70 8.50
N GLY A 107 -13.71 -4.91 7.95
CA GLY A 107 -12.54 -5.74 7.69
C GLY A 107 -12.82 -6.79 6.64
N GLY A 108 -11.76 -7.49 6.23
CA GLY A 108 -11.84 -8.53 5.22
C GLY A 108 -10.53 -9.25 4.97
N ILE A 109 -10.60 -10.31 4.17
CA ILE A 109 -9.45 -11.13 3.79
C ILE A 109 -8.82 -10.52 2.54
N GLN A 110 -7.49 -10.45 2.52
CA GLN A 110 -6.69 -10.16 1.34
C GLN A 110 -5.87 -11.38 0.97
N LEU A 111 -5.90 -11.74 -0.31
CA LEU A 111 -5.07 -12.78 -0.91
C LEU A 111 -4.15 -12.11 -1.92
N GLU A 112 -2.86 -12.43 -1.85
CA GLU A 112 -1.86 -11.95 -2.80
C GLU A 112 -1.08 -13.11 -3.37
N ALA A 113 -0.80 -13.05 -4.67
CA ALA A 113 0.04 -14.02 -5.36
C ALA A 113 0.90 -13.31 -6.41
N ARG A 114 2.15 -13.72 -6.54
CA ARG A 114 3.06 -13.25 -7.58
C ARG A 114 3.87 -14.40 -8.14
N VAL A 115 3.89 -14.47 -9.45
CA VAL A 115 4.74 -15.38 -10.22
C VAL A 115 5.52 -14.56 -11.23
N GLU A 116 6.84 -14.71 -11.27
CA GLU A 116 7.69 -14.03 -12.24
C GLU A 116 8.78 -14.96 -12.75
N ARG A 117 8.93 -15.00 -14.07
CA ARG A 117 9.97 -15.77 -14.75
C ARG A 117 10.38 -15.08 -16.05
N TRP A 118 11.70 -14.97 -16.31
CA TRP A 118 12.27 -14.33 -17.50
C TRP A 118 11.81 -12.88 -17.75
N GLY A 119 11.55 -12.16 -16.68
CA GLY A 119 11.02 -10.80 -16.75
C GLY A 119 9.50 -10.70 -16.96
N PHE A 120 8.81 -11.79 -17.32
CA PHE A 120 7.35 -11.81 -17.35
C PHE A 120 6.80 -12.16 -15.97
N GLY A 121 5.83 -11.38 -15.52
CA GLY A 121 5.21 -11.57 -14.24
C GLY A 121 3.70 -11.38 -14.25
N ILE A 122 3.07 -12.05 -13.28
CA ILE A 122 1.67 -11.89 -12.93
C ILE A 122 1.62 -11.61 -11.43
N TYR A 123 0.98 -10.54 -11.04
CA TYR A 123 0.66 -10.20 -9.66
C TYR A 123 -0.85 -10.03 -9.52
N ASN A 124 -1.42 -10.68 -8.53
CA ASN A 124 -2.84 -10.55 -8.19
C ASN A 124 -2.98 -10.18 -6.72
N SER A 125 -3.91 -9.27 -6.43
CA SER A 125 -4.34 -8.90 -5.09
C SER A 125 -5.86 -8.89 -5.06
N LEU A 126 -6.44 -9.86 -4.36
CA LEU A 126 -7.88 -10.03 -4.18
C LEU A 126 -8.25 -9.68 -2.75
N TYR A 127 -9.19 -8.77 -2.58
CA TYR A 127 -9.79 -8.42 -1.30
C TYR A 127 -11.26 -8.87 -1.26
N LEU A 128 -11.65 -9.49 -0.16
CA LEU A 128 -13.01 -9.92 0.13
C LEU A 128 -13.42 -9.40 1.52
N GLY A 129 -14.29 -8.40 1.58
CA GLY A 129 -14.66 -7.81 2.85
C GLY A 129 -15.48 -6.53 2.73
N GLY A 130 -15.65 -5.84 3.84
CA GLY A 130 -16.38 -4.57 3.90
C GLY A 130 -15.61 -3.39 3.33
N ASN A 131 -16.31 -2.29 3.06
CA ASN A 131 -15.69 -1.01 2.71
C ASN A 131 -14.77 -0.54 3.86
N LEU A 132 -13.46 -0.53 3.63
CA LEU A 132 -12.46 -0.16 4.64
C LEU A 132 -12.41 1.35 4.91
N MET A 133 -13.02 2.17 4.04
CA MET A 133 -13.11 3.62 4.18
C MET A 133 -14.57 4.11 4.07
N PRO A 134 -15.45 3.72 4.99
CA PRO A 134 -16.89 3.96 4.89
C PRO A 134 -17.27 5.45 4.89
N TYR A 135 -16.36 6.33 5.35
CA TYR A 135 -16.60 7.77 5.37
C TYR A 135 -16.05 8.50 4.15
N TYR A 136 -15.42 7.80 3.20
CA TYR A 136 -14.82 8.44 2.02
C TYR A 136 -15.85 9.21 1.20
N GLU A 137 -17.02 8.63 0.97
CA GLU A 137 -18.13 9.26 0.24
C GLU A 137 -19.07 10.09 1.16
N SER A 138 -18.70 10.28 2.44
CA SER A 138 -19.57 11.00 3.35
C SER A 138 -19.68 12.49 3.01
N THR A 139 -20.89 13.01 3.10
CA THR A 139 -21.22 14.44 2.96
C THR A 139 -21.51 15.09 4.31
N VAL A 140 -20.84 14.60 5.35
CA VAL A 140 -21.04 15.07 6.73
C VAL A 140 -20.81 16.57 6.83
N ALA A 141 -21.57 17.24 7.67
CA ALA A 141 -21.56 18.68 7.87
C ALA A 141 -21.92 19.52 6.60
N GLY A 142 -22.62 18.92 5.63
CA GLY A 142 -23.00 19.62 4.41
C GLY A 142 -21.84 20.01 3.48
N GLN A 143 -20.65 19.49 3.74
CA GLN A 143 -19.47 19.72 2.90
C GLN A 143 -19.35 18.57 1.90
N PRO A 144 -19.47 18.83 0.59
CA PRO A 144 -19.21 17.84 -0.44
C PRO A 144 -17.79 17.30 -0.29
N ALA A 145 -17.64 15.98 -0.45
CA ALA A 145 -16.34 15.32 -0.39
C ALA A 145 -15.57 15.46 0.94
N TYR A 146 -16.27 15.63 2.06
CA TYR A 146 -15.67 15.69 3.38
C TYR A 146 -14.72 14.50 3.64
N GLY A 147 -15.18 13.28 3.39
CA GLY A 147 -14.37 12.06 3.54
C GLY A 147 -13.15 12.04 2.62
N GLN A 148 -13.25 12.59 1.41
CA GLN A 148 -12.14 12.67 0.46
C GLN A 148 -11.00 13.55 0.96
N GLY A 149 -11.29 14.57 1.74
CA GLY A 149 -10.27 15.40 2.41
C GLY A 149 -9.54 14.68 3.55
N LEU A 150 -10.12 13.58 4.07
CA LEU A 150 -9.59 12.82 5.20
C LEU A 150 -8.82 11.57 4.79
N TYR A 151 -9.12 10.99 3.62
CA TYR A 151 -8.60 9.70 3.19
C TYR A 151 -8.01 9.77 1.79
N THR A 152 -7.07 8.87 1.49
CA THR A 152 -6.45 8.78 0.16
C THR A 152 -7.39 8.22 -0.91
N GLY A 153 -8.45 7.53 -0.53
CA GLY A 153 -9.52 7.11 -1.42
C GLY A 153 -9.15 6.11 -2.50
N GLU A 154 -8.14 5.29 -2.26
CA GLU A 154 -7.79 4.20 -3.17
C GLU A 154 -8.98 3.27 -3.40
N PRO A 155 -9.25 2.85 -4.65
CA PRO A 155 -10.39 1.97 -4.97
C PRO A 155 -10.43 0.70 -4.13
N PHE A 156 -9.27 0.13 -3.83
CA PHE A 156 -9.11 -1.04 -2.97
C PHE A 156 -9.75 -0.86 -1.59
N TYR A 157 -9.58 0.31 -0.97
CA TYR A 157 -10.05 0.54 0.40
C TYR A 157 -11.51 0.96 0.49
N ARG A 158 -12.14 1.37 -0.60
CA ARG A 158 -13.50 1.94 -0.61
C ARG A 158 -14.55 1.12 -1.36
N THR A 159 -14.23 -0.13 -1.71
CA THR A 159 -15.22 -1.01 -2.35
C THR A 159 -16.41 -1.27 -1.41
N ASP A 160 -17.62 -1.03 -1.88
CA ASP A 160 -18.86 -1.25 -1.15
C ASP A 160 -19.54 -2.57 -1.55
N LYS A 161 -19.06 -3.26 -2.56
CA LYS A 161 -19.58 -4.54 -3.08
C LYS A 161 -18.96 -5.78 -2.42
N GLY A 162 -18.09 -5.57 -1.45
CA GLY A 162 -17.47 -6.66 -0.71
C GLY A 162 -16.36 -7.40 -1.46
N ILE A 163 -15.98 -6.93 -2.63
CA ILE A 163 -14.90 -7.50 -3.43
C ILE A 163 -14.10 -6.41 -4.13
N TYR A 164 -12.80 -6.58 -4.16
CA TYR A 164 -11.91 -5.84 -5.04
C TYR A 164 -10.80 -6.76 -5.52
N ASP A 165 -10.60 -6.85 -6.84
CA ASP A 165 -9.52 -7.62 -7.45
C ASP A 165 -8.64 -6.72 -8.31
N ARG A 166 -7.32 -6.88 -8.17
CA ARG A 166 -6.32 -6.20 -8.97
C ARG A 166 -5.36 -7.23 -9.58
N LEU A 167 -5.45 -7.40 -10.87
CA LEU A 167 -4.56 -8.24 -11.65
C LEU A 167 -3.59 -7.38 -12.44
N GLU A 168 -2.30 -7.61 -12.29
CA GLU A 168 -1.24 -6.96 -13.07
C GLU A 168 -0.46 -8.02 -13.83
N ILE A 169 -0.42 -7.90 -15.16
CA ILE A 169 0.44 -8.68 -16.03
C ILE A 169 1.53 -7.72 -16.51
N TYR A 170 2.79 -8.07 -16.34
CA TYR A 170 3.88 -7.18 -16.64
C TYR A 170 5.07 -7.90 -17.27
N TRP A 171 5.88 -7.11 -17.95
CA TRP A 171 7.18 -7.51 -18.46
C TRP A 171 8.22 -6.47 -18.07
N THR A 172 9.33 -6.94 -17.46
CA THR A 172 10.45 -6.13 -17.05
C THR A 172 11.68 -6.47 -17.88
N HIS A 173 12.25 -5.49 -18.52
CA HIS A 173 13.52 -5.61 -19.23
C HIS A 173 14.61 -4.76 -18.56
N LYS A 174 15.76 -5.38 -18.30
CA LYS A 174 16.95 -4.69 -17.79
C LYS A 174 17.88 -4.35 -18.97
N PHE A 175 17.99 -3.07 -19.28
CA PHE A 175 18.88 -2.60 -20.34
C PHE A 175 20.33 -2.57 -19.89
N LEU A 176 20.55 -2.19 -18.62
CA LEU A 176 21.83 -2.13 -17.93
C LEU A 176 21.66 -2.69 -16.53
N SER A 177 22.77 -2.90 -15.81
CA SER A 177 22.71 -3.33 -14.40
C SER A 177 21.85 -2.40 -13.53
N ASP A 178 21.81 -1.13 -13.92
CA ASP A 178 21.24 -0.05 -13.12
C ASP A 178 19.97 0.57 -13.74
N ILE A 179 19.49 0.06 -14.88
CA ILE A 179 18.30 0.60 -15.57
C ILE A 179 17.38 -0.55 -15.97
N ALA A 180 16.15 -0.49 -15.51
CA ALA A 180 15.09 -1.42 -15.87
C ALA A 180 13.83 -0.67 -16.35
N LEU A 181 13.16 -1.23 -17.35
CA LEU A 181 11.86 -0.77 -17.83
C LEU A 181 10.83 -1.87 -17.60
N THR A 182 9.73 -1.51 -16.97
CA THR A 182 8.58 -2.40 -16.78
C THR A 182 7.37 -1.84 -17.53
N VAL A 183 6.74 -2.67 -18.33
CA VAL A 183 5.47 -2.42 -18.99
C VAL A 183 4.41 -3.31 -18.37
N SER A 184 3.31 -2.75 -17.91
CA SER A 184 2.24 -3.49 -17.27
C SER A 184 0.87 -3.18 -17.86
N ALA A 185 0.02 -4.22 -17.91
CA ALA A 185 -1.42 -4.09 -18.02
C ALA A 185 -2.03 -4.41 -16.67
N VAL A 186 -2.78 -3.48 -16.12
CA VAL A 186 -3.44 -3.61 -14.82
C VAL A 186 -4.93 -3.63 -15.03
N GLN A 187 -5.59 -4.64 -14.49
CA GLN A 187 -7.03 -4.79 -14.51
C GLN A 187 -7.55 -4.69 -13.08
N HIS A 188 -8.62 -3.94 -12.90
CA HIS A 188 -9.32 -3.78 -11.63
C HIS A 188 -10.75 -4.27 -11.77
N TYR A 189 -11.25 -4.91 -10.73
CA TYR A 189 -12.66 -5.24 -10.56
C TYR A 189 -13.08 -4.83 -9.15
N ASP A 190 -14.11 -4.00 -9.04
CA ASP A 190 -14.58 -3.45 -7.76
C ASP A 190 -15.94 -4.01 -7.31
N GLY A 191 -16.43 -5.04 -8.00
CA GLY A 191 -17.74 -5.64 -7.75
C GLY A 191 -18.84 -5.14 -8.69
N ASP A 192 -18.69 -3.97 -9.30
CA ASP A 192 -19.62 -3.39 -10.26
C ASP A 192 -19.07 -3.38 -11.68
N GLY A 193 -17.79 -3.07 -11.83
CA GLY A 193 -17.20 -2.86 -13.13
C GLY A 193 -15.73 -3.23 -13.25
N TRP A 194 -15.29 -3.32 -14.50
CA TRP A 194 -13.90 -3.56 -14.85
C TRP A 194 -13.22 -2.27 -15.26
N GLY A 195 -12.09 -1.98 -14.64
CA GLY A 195 -11.21 -0.87 -15.02
C GLY A 195 -9.91 -1.38 -15.64
N TRP A 196 -9.32 -0.62 -16.55
CA TRP A 196 -8.04 -0.91 -17.16
C TRP A 196 -7.06 0.23 -16.98
N GLN A 197 -5.82 -0.12 -16.65
CA GLN A 197 -4.68 0.78 -16.62
C GLN A 197 -3.53 0.21 -17.43
N GLN A 198 -2.77 1.08 -18.09
CA GLN A 198 -1.46 0.77 -18.64
C GLN A 198 -0.43 1.52 -17.81
N LYS A 199 0.61 0.83 -17.38
CA LYS A 199 1.68 1.40 -16.57
C LYS A 199 3.00 1.22 -17.30
N LEU A 200 3.78 2.29 -17.36
CA LEU A 200 5.16 2.29 -17.81
C LEU A 200 6.01 2.80 -16.65
N GLU A 201 6.96 2.00 -16.21
CA GLU A 201 7.84 2.31 -15.09
C GLU A 201 9.30 2.19 -15.49
N LEU A 202 10.03 3.29 -15.39
CA LEU A 202 11.46 3.33 -15.56
C LEU A 202 12.13 3.38 -14.19
N GLN A 203 12.88 2.35 -13.85
CA GLN A 203 13.68 2.27 -12.62
C GLN A 203 15.14 2.55 -12.93
N ILE A 204 15.72 3.52 -12.23
CA ILE A 204 17.12 3.89 -12.31
C ILE A 204 17.74 3.72 -10.93
N TYR A 205 18.65 2.76 -10.78
CA TYR A 205 19.38 2.50 -9.53
C TYR A 205 20.64 3.36 -9.52
N LEU A 206 20.64 4.41 -8.71
CA LEU A 206 21.81 5.30 -8.56
C LEU A 206 22.88 4.58 -7.74
N SER A 207 23.90 4.07 -8.42
CA SER A 207 25.04 3.40 -7.81
C SER A 207 26.33 4.18 -8.04
N ASP A 208 27.34 3.99 -7.18
CA ASP A 208 28.67 4.59 -7.36
C ASP A 208 29.32 4.19 -8.71
N ARG A 209 28.95 3.05 -9.27
CA ARG A 209 29.42 2.57 -10.57
C ARG A 209 28.91 3.48 -11.70
N MET A 210 27.66 3.90 -11.63
CA MET A 210 27.04 4.80 -12.60
C MET A 210 27.80 6.14 -12.65
N PHE A 211 28.09 6.72 -11.48
CA PHE A 211 28.82 7.99 -11.40
C PHE A 211 30.29 7.87 -11.81
N ARG A 212 30.93 6.72 -11.65
CA ARG A 212 32.33 6.50 -12.13
C ARG A 212 32.43 6.47 -13.65
N ASN A 213 31.45 5.93 -14.33
CA ASN A 213 31.40 5.90 -15.79
C ASN A 213 31.23 7.28 -16.43
N PHE A 214 30.55 8.20 -15.76
CA PHE A 214 30.41 9.61 -16.18
C PHE A 214 31.66 10.44 -15.89
N ARG A 215 32.57 9.99 -15.02
CA ARG A 215 33.79 10.72 -14.65
C ARG A 215 35.03 10.36 -15.46
N LYS A 216 34.99 9.42 -16.39
CA LYS A 216 36.09 9.19 -17.30
C LYS A 216 36.08 10.27 -18.40
N PRO A 217 37.04 11.21 -18.44
CA PRO A 217 37.21 12.06 -19.60
C PRO A 217 37.53 11.15 -20.79
N SER A 218 36.94 11.42 -21.93
CA SER A 218 37.41 10.92 -23.20
C SER A 218 38.85 11.39 -23.34
N GLU A 219 39.83 10.51 -23.13
CA GLU A 219 41.21 10.74 -23.57
C GLU A 219 41.18 10.70 -25.09
N GLU A 220 41.20 11.88 -25.69
CA GLU A 220 41.64 12.07 -27.07
C GLU A 220 43.16 12.11 -27.13
#